data_1cd543d63a99d2bcb88e8aa59d4945e8
#
_entry.id   1cd543d63a99d2bcb88e8aa59d4945e8
#
_cell.length_a   1.000
_cell.length_b   1.000
_cell.length_c   1.000
_cell.angle_alpha   90.00
_cell.angle_beta   90.00
_cell.angle_gamma   90.00
#
_symmetry.space_group_name_H-M   'P 1'
#
loop_
_entity.id
_entity.type
_entity.pdbx_description
1 polymer ?
#
loop_
_entity_poly.entity_id
_entity_poly.type
_entity_poly.pdbx_seq_one_letter_code
_entity_poly.pdbx_strand_id
1 'polypeptide(L)'
;MTWWNGISFAADMSVMGPAGVAIALWLLVSRQWRLVLSWSLWYGGGLVLVVLSKLAFMSWGVGSSTLDFTGFSGHAMRAGAVFPVLMYVLLQRAEPRWCHAGVLVGVAFAVLVAISRVVVHAHSVSEAVSGCVLGLALALGFVWNARGAVNFAVSHALALASLMLMVVLSFKAEPMPTEQWLQKLALMLSGHERVFSRADWKLAQDGRPAR
;
A
#
# COMPACT_ATOMS: atom_id res chain seq x y z
N MET A 1 -3.22 -22.71 6.51
CA MET A 1 -3.12 -21.25 6.36
C MET A 1 -4.41 -20.62 6.84
N THR A 2 -4.35 -19.68 7.74
CA THR A 2 -5.54 -18.96 8.19
C THR A 2 -6.03 -18.08 7.04
N TRP A 3 -7.34 -17.89 6.90
CA TRP A 3 -7.96 -17.01 5.88
C TRP A 3 -7.42 -15.55 5.95
N TRP A 4 -6.96 -15.11 7.12
CA TRP A 4 -6.28 -13.82 7.32
C TRP A 4 -5.01 -13.66 6.48
N ASN A 5 -4.24 -14.75 6.27
CA ASN A 5 -3.06 -14.72 5.41
C ASN A 5 -3.45 -14.49 3.94
N GLY A 6 -4.60 -15.05 3.50
CA GLY A 6 -5.13 -14.80 2.15
C GLY A 6 -5.53 -13.32 1.95
N ILE A 7 -6.23 -12.72 2.93
CA ILE A 7 -6.58 -11.29 2.90
C ILE A 7 -5.31 -10.43 2.88
N SER A 8 -4.34 -10.77 3.73
CA SER A 8 -3.06 -10.06 3.78
C SER A 8 -2.30 -10.15 2.45
N PHE A 9 -2.29 -11.33 1.82
CA PHE A 9 -1.63 -11.56 0.53
C PHE A 9 -2.26 -10.73 -0.60
N ALA A 10 -3.58 -10.50 -0.58
CA ALA A 10 -4.22 -9.64 -1.57
C ALA A 10 -3.65 -8.21 -1.61
N ALA A 11 -3.02 -7.76 -0.53
CA ALA A 11 -2.34 -6.46 -0.47
C ALA A 11 -0.81 -6.54 -0.58
N ASP A 12 -0.27 -7.72 -0.91
CA ASP A 12 1.17 -7.87 -1.19
C ASP A 12 1.62 -7.04 -2.39
N MET A 13 2.91 -6.73 -2.45
CA MET A 13 3.48 -5.96 -3.57
C MET A 13 3.37 -6.71 -4.89
N SER A 14 3.42 -8.04 -4.86
CA SER A 14 3.23 -8.90 -6.02
C SER A 14 1.82 -8.81 -6.64
N VAL A 15 0.82 -8.35 -5.85
CA VAL A 15 -0.56 -8.13 -6.31
C VAL A 15 -0.84 -6.64 -6.53
N MET A 16 -0.56 -5.81 -5.53
CA MET A 16 -0.90 -4.37 -5.57
C MET A 16 0.04 -3.54 -6.45
N GLY A 17 1.28 -3.99 -6.67
CA GLY A 17 2.17 -3.37 -7.64
C GLY A 17 1.60 -3.43 -9.06
N PRO A 18 1.34 -4.64 -9.60
CA PRO A 18 0.65 -4.79 -10.88
C PRO A 18 -0.71 -4.10 -10.96
N ALA A 19 -1.51 -4.12 -9.88
CA ALA A 19 -2.80 -3.41 -9.85
C ALA A 19 -2.64 -1.89 -9.99
N GLY A 20 -1.66 -1.31 -9.32
CA GLY A 20 -1.33 0.11 -9.45
C GLY A 20 -0.87 0.46 -10.87
N VAL A 21 -0.07 -0.40 -11.49
CA VAL A 21 0.36 -0.25 -12.89
C VAL A 21 -0.82 -0.40 -13.83
N ALA A 22 -1.72 -1.36 -13.61
CA ALA A 22 -2.92 -1.54 -14.44
C ALA A 22 -3.80 -0.29 -14.43
N ILE A 23 -4.03 0.34 -13.28
CA ILE A 23 -4.75 1.62 -13.20
C ILE A 23 -4.05 2.68 -14.07
N ALA A 24 -2.74 2.84 -13.98
CA ALA A 24 -1.98 3.78 -14.79
C ALA A 24 -2.12 3.49 -16.30
N LEU A 25 -2.03 2.21 -16.69
CA LEU A 25 -2.18 1.80 -18.09
C LEU A 25 -3.60 2.04 -18.62
N TRP A 26 -4.64 1.77 -17.82
CA TRP A 26 -6.02 2.05 -18.23
C TRP A 26 -6.26 3.55 -18.46
N LEU A 27 -5.72 4.39 -17.58
CA LEU A 27 -5.75 5.84 -17.73
C LEU A 27 -4.97 6.28 -18.97
N LEU A 28 -3.82 5.65 -19.23
CA LEU A 28 -2.97 5.92 -20.39
C LEU A 28 -3.67 5.58 -21.71
N VAL A 29 -4.25 4.39 -21.82
CA VAL A 29 -5.05 3.95 -23.00
C VAL A 29 -6.24 4.87 -23.20
N SER A 30 -6.84 5.38 -22.13
CA SER A 30 -7.91 6.38 -22.18
C SER A 30 -7.40 7.80 -22.48
N ARG A 31 -6.11 7.97 -22.80
CA ARG A 31 -5.44 9.25 -23.11
C ARG A 31 -5.55 10.31 -22.01
N GLN A 32 -5.66 9.88 -20.75
CA GLN A 32 -5.80 10.76 -19.59
C GLN A 32 -4.44 11.02 -18.92
N TRP A 33 -3.51 11.63 -19.62
CA TRP A 33 -2.12 11.86 -19.17
C TRP A 33 -2.02 12.57 -17.83
N ARG A 34 -2.90 13.54 -17.58
CA ARG A 34 -2.95 14.27 -16.29
C ARG A 34 -3.29 13.34 -15.14
N LEU A 35 -4.21 12.40 -15.36
CA LEU A 35 -4.58 11.42 -14.34
C LEU A 35 -3.51 10.35 -14.17
N VAL A 36 -2.81 9.95 -15.25
CA VAL A 36 -1.64 9.06 -15.14
C VAL A 36 -0.58 9.69 -14.24
N LEU A 37 -0.22 10.94 -14.49
CA LEU A 37 0.75 11.68 -13.66
C LEU A 37 0.26 11.82 -12.22
N SER A 38 -1.01 12.22 -12.04
CA SER A 38 -1.61 12.34 -10.71
C SER A 38 -1.56 11.02 -9.94
N TRP A 39 -1.98 9.90 -10.56
CA TRP A 39 -1.92 8.59 -9.96
C TRP A 39 -0.49 8.17 -9.59
N SER A 40 0.44 8.34 -10.53
CA SER A 40 1.84 8.00 -10.34
C SER A 40 2.47 8.79 -9.19
N LEU A 41 2.14 10.07 -9.07
CA LEU A 41 2.63 10.93 -7.99
C LEU A 41 2.01 10.53 -6.63
N TRP A 42 0.69 10.33 -6.56
CA TRP A 42 0.03 9.95 -5.32
C TRP A 42 0.46 8.55 -4.87
N TYR A 43 0.34 7.54 -5.74
CA TYR A 43 0.67 6.17 -5.38
C TYR A 43 2.17 5.96 -5.20
N GLY A 44 2.98 6.45 -6.15
CA GLY A 44 4.44 6.40 -6.08
C GLY A 44 4.98 7.15 -4.87
N GLY A 45 4.47 8.36 -4.60
CA GLY A 45 4.81 9.14 -3.40
C GLY A 45 4.49 8.39 -2.11
N GLY A 46 3.34 7.71 -2.05
CA GLY A 46 2.98 6.85 -0.93
C GLY A 46 3.94 5.69 -0.72
N LEU A 47 4.34 5.01 -1.80
CA LEU A 47 5.35 3.94 -1.74
C LEU A 47 6.69 4.47 -1.21
N VAL A 48 7.13 5.63 -1.70
CA VAL A 48 8.37 6.29 -1.23
C VAL A 48 8.26 6.63 0.26
N LEU A 49 7.15 7.19 0.72
CA LEU A 49 6.96 7.51 2.15
C LEU A 49 7.03 6.27 3.03
N VAL A 50 6.43 5.15 2.61
CA VAL A 50 6.53 3.88 3.34
C VAL A 50 7.98 3.40 3.40
N VAL A 51 8.68 3.41 2.27
CA VAL A 51 10.10 3.02 2.20
C VAL A 51 10.94 3.90 3.11
N LEU A 52 10.81 5.22 3.00
CA LEU A 52 11.58 6.17 3.80
C LEU A 52 11.32 6.00 5.30
N SER A 53 10.06 5.80 5.73
CA SER A 53 9.73 5.59 7.14
C SER A 53 10.39 4.32 7.70
N LYS A 54 10.39 3.23 6.95
CA LYS A 54 11.03 1.99 7.34
C LYS A 54 12.56 2.11 7.35
N LEU A 55 13.14 2.74 6.33
CA LEU A 55 14.58 2.99 6.28
C LEU A 55 15.03 3.87 7.45
N ALA A 56 14.29 4.93 7.78
CA ALA A 56 14.60 5.79 8.91
C ALA A 56 14.66 5.01 10.23
N PHE A 57 13.73 4.05 10.42
CA PHE A 57 13.78 3.17 11.58
C PHE A 57 14.94 2.17 11.53
N MET A 58 15.07 1.43 10.43
CA MET A 58 16.08 0.38 10.30
C MET A 58 17.51 0.91 10.32
N SER A 59 17.74 2.13 9.80
CA SER A 59 19.08 2.75 9.73
C SER A 59 19.42 3.50 11.02
N TRP A 60 18.48 4.23 11.61
CA TRP A 60 18.77 5.19 12.68
C TRP A 60 17.84 5.06 13.91
N GLY A 61 16.96 4.07 13.95
CA GLY A 61 16.04 3.88 15.07
C GLY A 61 14.93 4.93 15.17
N VAL A 62 14.70 5.73 14.12
CA VAL A 62 13.67 6.78 14.11
C VAL A 62 12.28 6.16 14.13
N GLY A 63 11.61 6.27 15.27
CA GLY A 63 10.29 5.69 15.51
C GLY A 63 9.74 6.08 16.88
N SER A 64 8.69 5.42 17.33
CA SER A 64 8.09 5.66 18.64
C SER A 64 7.88 4.35 19.39
N SER A 65 8.64 4.15 20.47
CA SER A 65 8.50 2.97 21.33
C SER A 65 7.17 2.94 22.08
N THR A 66 6.62 4.11 22.44
CA THR A 66 5.33 4.23 23.14
C THR A 66 4.15 3.83 22.26
N LEU A 67 4.23 4.10 20.95
CA LEU A 67 3.22 3.74 19.96
C LEU A 67 3.53 2.41 19.27
N ASP A 68 4.68 1.80 19.57
CA ASP A 68 5.21 0.65 18.84
C ASP A 68 5.25 0.88 17.32
N PHE A 69 5.69 2.10 16.91
CA PHE A 69 5.69 2.55 15.51
C PHE A 69 7.11 2.53 14.96
N THR A 70 7.35 1.63 13.99
CA THR A 70 8.64 1.48 13.28
C THR A 70 8.57 1.95 11.82
N GLY A 71 7.39 2.33 11.36
CA GLY A 71 7.12 2.81 10.00
C GLY A 71 5.74 2.40 9.52
N PHE A 72 5.29 3.01 8.44
CA PHE A 72 3.97 2.72 7.88
C PHE A 72 3.84 1.28 7.38
N SER A 73 2.68 0.64 7.62
CA SER A 73 2.37 -0.65 7.01
C SER A 73 2.18 -0.52 5.50
N GLY A 74 3.10 -1.07 4.72
CA GLY A 74 3.03 -1.02 3.26
C GLY A 74 1.82 -1.77 2.68
N HIS A 75 1.38 -2.87 3.29
CA HIS A 75 0.18 -3.60 2.87
C HIS A 75 -1.08 -2.75 3.09
N ALA A 76 -1.23 -2.15 4.27
CA ALA A 76 -2.38 -1.31 4.59
C ALA A 76 -2.42 -0.05 3.70
N MET A 77 -1.27 0.59 3.45
CA MET A 77 -1.19 1.74 2.55
C MET A 77 -1.56 1.37 1.11
N ARG A 78 -1.00 0.30 0.56
CA ARG A 78 -1.33 -0.13 -0.81
C ARG A 78 -2.80 -0.50 -0.95
N ALA A 79 -3.37 -1.24 0.00
CA ALA A 79 -4.78 -1.55 0.02
C ALA A 79 -5.64 -0.28 0.05
N GLY A 80 -5.33 0.67 0.94
CA GLY A 80 -6.02 1.95 1.07
C GLY A 80 -5.94 2.83 -0.17
N ALA A 81 -4.80 2.81 -0.88
CA ALA A 81 -4.63 3.58 -2.10
C ALA A 81 -5.31 2.91 -3.32
N VAL A 82 -5.10 1.60 -3.49
CA VAL A 82 -5.47 0.92 -4.75
C VAL A 82 -6.94 0.54 -4.80
N PHE A 83 -7.52 -0.08 -3.74
CA PHE A 83 -8.90 -0.59 -3.82
C PHE A 83 -9.95 0.50 -4.04
N PRO A 84 -9.97 1.63 -3.31
CA PRO A 84 -10.93 2.68 -3.56
C PRO A 84 -10.79 3.30 -4.95
N VAL A 85 -9.55 3.50 -5.42
CA VAL A 85 -9.28 4.05 -6.76
C VAL A 85 -9.68 3.08 -7.85
N LEU A 86 -9.41 1.78 -7.67
CA LEU A 86 -9.83 0.73 -8.58
C LEU A 86 -11.36 0.74 -8.76
N MET A 87 -12.10 0.76 -7.66
CA MET A 87 -13.56 0.83 -7.69
C MET A 87 -14.06 2.11 -8.34
N TYR A 88 -13.44 3.25 -8.03
CA TYR A 88 -13.76 4.53 -8.67
C TYR A 88 -13.57 4.48 -10.18
N VAL A 89 -12.41 4.00 -10.66
CA VAL A 89 -12.08 3.94 -12.09
C VAL A 89 -12.98 2.97 -12.83
N LEU A 90 -13.35 1.84 -12.24
CA LEU A 90 -14.23 0.84 -12.84
C LEU A 90 -15.69 1.34 -12.93
N LEU A 91 -16.16 2.06 -11.91
CA LEU A 91 -17.56 2.43 -11.76
C LEU A 91 -17.87 3.89 -12.08
N GLN A 92 -16.89 4.66 -12.54
CA GLN A 92 -17.06 6.08 -12.84
C GLN A 92 -18.17 6.42 -13.88
N ARG A 93 -18.54 5.46 -14.74
CA ARG A 93 -19.64 5.58 -15.70
C ARG A 93 -20.98 5.08 -15.18
N ALA A 94 -20.97 4.40 -14.05
CA ALA A 94 -22.19 3.98 -13.40
C ALA A 94 -22.89 5.17 -12.74
N GLU A 95 -24.14 4.98 -12.34
CA GLU A 95 -24.82 5.99 -11.55
C GLU A 95 -23.99 6.35 -10.29
N PRO A 96 -24.02 7.62 -9.84
CA PRO A 96 -23.20 8.10 -8.72
C PRO A 96 -23.31 7.23 -7.47
N ARG A 97 -24.52 6.69 -7.20
CA ARG A 97 -24.76 5.78 -6.04
C ARG A 97 -23.89 4.52 -6.12
N TRP A 98 -23.75 3.91 -7.31
CA TRP A 98 -22.95 2.70 -7.49
C TRP A 98 -21.46 2.99 -7.42
N CYS A 99 -21.04 4.14 -7.96
CA CYS A 99 -19.64 4.59 -7.82
C CYS A 99 -19.28 4.80 -6.34
N HIS A 100 -20.12 5.51 -5.58
CA HIS A 100 -19.89 5.71 -4.15
C HIS A 100 -19.92 4.38 -3.38
N ALA A 101 -20.88 3.51 -3.65
CA ALA A 101 -20.96 2.19 -3.01
C ALA A 101 -19.68 1.36 -3.28
N GLY A 102 -19.21 1.35 -4.52
CA GLY A 102 -17.98 0.65 -4.89
C GLY A 102 -16.76 1.21 -4.16
N VAL A 103 -16.61 2.53 -4.10
CA VAL A 103 -15.51 3.17 -3.34
C VAL A 103 -15.59 2.78 -1.86
N LEU A 104 -16.78 2.77 -1.24
CA LEU A 104 -16.95 2.34 0.14
C LEU A 104 -16.59 0.86 0.34
N VAL A 105 -16.91 -0.02 -0.60
CA VAL A 105 -16.47 -1.43 -0.60
C VAL A 105 -14.94 -1.49 -0.64
N GLY A 106 -14.30 -0.68 -1.49
CA GLY A 106 -12.83 -0.59 -1.56
C GLY A 106 -12.22 -0.12 -0.22
N VAL A 107 -12.83 0.87 0.43
CA VAL A 107 -12.42 1.35 1.76
C VAL A 107 -12.58 0.25 2.81
N ALA A 108 -13.74 -0.45 2.84
CA ALA A 108 -13.98 -1.54 3.78
C ALA A 108 -12.96 -2.66 3.62
N PHE A 109 -12.60 -3.01 2.37
CA PHE A 109 -11.57 -4.02 2.12
C PHE A 109 -10.17 -3.55 2.56
N ALA A 110 -9.84 -2.28 2.37
CA ALA A 110 -8.58 -1.71 2.86
C ALA A 110 -8.48 -1.78 4.40
N VAL A 111 -9.57 -1.48 5.11
CA VAL A 111 -9.64 -1.61 6.57
C VAL A 111 -9.49 -3.08 6.98
N LEU A 112 -10.14 -4.01 6.27
CA LEU A 112 -10.01 -5.44 6.52
C LEU A 112 -8.56 -5.93 6.35
N VAL A 113 -7.85 -5.42 5.34
CA VAL A 113 -6.42 -5.68 5.17
C VAL A 113 -5.63 -5.13 6.35
N ALA A 114 -5.87 -3.88 6.77
CA ALA A 114 -5.17 -3.30 7.92
C ALA A 114 -5.36 -4.14 9.19
N ILE A 115 -6.60 -4.59 9.46
CA ILE A 115 -6.90 -5.51 10.57
C ILE A 115 -6.12 -6.83 10.40
N SER A 116 -6.08 -7.39 9.20
CA SER A 116 -5.36 -8.64 8.95
C SER A 116 -3.88 -8.55 9.34
N ARG A 117 -3.24 -7.36 9.13
CA ARG A 117 -1.82 -7.14 9.46
C ARG A 117 -1.55 -7.18 10.96
N VAL A 118 -2.51 -6.75 11.75
CA VAL A 118 -2.45 -6.82 13.21
C VAL A 118 -2.70 -8.25 13.68
N VAL A 119 -3.73 -8.91 13.14
CA VAL A 119 -4.11 -10.28 13.53
C VAL A 119 -3.01 -11.30 13.22
N VAL A 120 -2.30 -11.15 12.09
CA VAL A 120 -1.16 -12.03 11.75
C VAL A 120 0.14 -11.60 12.44
N HIS A 121 0.09 -10.64 13.37
CA HIS A 121 1.23 -10.12 14.14
C HIS A 121 2.39 -9.58 13.27
N ALA A 122 2.08 -9.12 12.06
CA ALA A 122 3.08 -8.56 11.15
C ALA A 122 3.35 -7.08 11.40
N HIS A 123 2.37 -6.36 11.98
CA HIS A 123 2.46 -4.93 12.28
C HIS A 123 1.76 -4.61 13.61
N SER A 124 2.21 -3.52 14.26
CA SER A 124 1.47 -2.92 15.37
C SER A 124 0.18 -2.25 14.88
N VAL A 125 -0.72 -1.94 15.81
CA VAL A 125 -1.98 -1.21 15.50
C VAL A 125 -1.66 0.16 14.91
N SER A 126 -0.67 0.87 15.47
CA SER A 126 -0.28 2.21 15.01
C SER A 126 0.23 2.21 13.57
N GLU A 127 1.05 1.21 13.21
CA GLU A 127 1.58 1.03 11.84
C GLU A 127 0.48 0.68 10.83
N ALA A 128 -0.44 -0.21 11.22
CA ALA A 128 -1.54 -0.64 10.36
C ALA A 128 -2.53 0.50 10.13
N VAL A 129 -2.92 1.22 11.19
CA VAL A 129 -3.85 2.36 11.11
C VAL A 129 -3.23 3.50 10.30
N SER A 130 -2.01 3.91 10.63
CA SER A 130 -1.34 5.01 9.93
C SER A 130 -1.09 4.68 8.45
N GLY A 131 -0.72 3.43 8.13
CA GLY A 131 -0.60 2.96 6.75
C GLY A 131 -1.94 3.02 6.00
N CYS A 132 -3.03 2.56 6.62
CA CYS A 132 -4.37 2.62 6.04
C CYS A 132 -4.83 4.06 5.80
N VAL A 133 -4.69 4.93 6.80
CA VAL A 133 -5.03 6.36 6.69
C VAL A 133 -4.22 7.03 5.58
N LEU A 134 -2.91 6.78 5.50
CA LEU A 134 -2.08 7.27 4.42
C LEU A 134 -2.63 6.81 3.06
N GLY A 135 -2.89 5.51 2.88
CA GLY A 135 -3.42 4.97 1.63
C GLY A 135 -4.76 5.59 1.23
N LEU A 136 -5.69 5.74 2.17
CA LEU A 136 -6.99 6.37 1.93
C LEU A 136 -6.84 7.86 1.58
N ALA A 137 -5.92 8.58 2.20
CA ALA A 137 -5.62 9.97 1.87
C ALA A 137 -5.08 10.10 0.43
N LEU A 138 -4.21 9.18 0.00
CA LEU A 138 -3.69 9.13 -1.37
C LEU A 138 -4.82 8.84 -2.38
N ALA A 139 -5.70 7.90 -2.07
CA ALA A 139 -6.88 7.60 -2.89
C ALA A 139 -7.81 8.80 -3.00
N LEU A 140 -8.08 9.49 -1.89
CA LEU A 140 -8.91 10.68 -1.87
C LEU A 140 -8.30 11.81 -2.69
N GLY A 141 -6.98 12.05 -2.57
CA GLY A 141 -6.23 13.03 -3.37
C GLY A 141 -6.35 12.76 -4.87
N PHE A 142 -6.18 11.49 -5.28
CA PHE A 142 -6.35 11.09 -6.67
C PHE A 142 -7.80 11.29 -7.13
N VAL A 143 -8.80 10.80 -6.39
CA VAL A 143 -10.22 10.93 -6.74
C VAL A 143 -10.63 12.41 -6.83
N TRP A 144 -10.12 13.25 -5.93
CA TRP A 144 -10.34 14.70 -5.99
C TRP A 144 -9.85 15.29 -7.31
N ASN A 145 -8.63 14.97 -7.71
CA ASN A 145 -8.06 15.41 -8.99
C ASN A 145 -8.82 14.84 -10.20
N ALA A 146 -9.38 13.64 -10.08
CA ALA A 146 -10.10 12.96 -11.15
C ALA A 146 -11.53 13.48 -11.37
N ARG A 147 -12.15 14.12 -10.36
CA ARG A 147 -13.54 14.65 -10.47
C ARG A 147 -13.74 15.67 -11.57
N GLY A 148 -12.71 16.42 -11.94
CA GLY A 148 -12.74 17.39 -13.03
C GLY A 148 -12.46 16.79 -14.42
N ALA A 149 -12.10 15.53 -14.52
CA ALA A 149 -11.82 14.87 -15.78
C ALA A 149 -13.13 14.34 -16.36
N VAL A 150 -13.65 15.06 -17.35
CA VAL A 150 -14.89 14.71 -18.04
C VAL A 150 -14.64 13.51 -18.96
N ASN A 151 -15.43 12.42 -18.77
CA ASN A 151 -15.62 11.34 -19.75
C ASN A 151 -14.40 10.50 -20.13
N PHE A 152 -13.52 10.13 -19.20
CA PHE A 152 -12.64 9.03 -19.54
C PHE A 152 -13.33 7.68 -19.35
N ALA A 153 -13.11 6.79 -20.28
CA ALA A 153 -13.70 5.47 -20.26
C ALA A 153 -12.61 4.42 -20.25
N VAL A 154 -12.57 3.67 -19.20
CA VAL A 154 -11.84 2.41 -19.20
C VAL A 154 -12.72 1.36 -19.87
N SER A 155 -12.18 0.65 -20.87
CA SER A 155 -12.85 -0.50 -21.45
C SER A 155 -13.06 -1.57 -20.40
N HIS A 156 -14.31 -1.92 -20.10
CA HIS A 156 -14.60 -2.99 -19.12
C HIS A 156 -13.98 -4.32 -19.54
N ALA A 157 -13.94 -4.62 -20.85
CA ALA A 157 -13.29 -5.83 -21.35
C ALA A 157 -11.78 -5.84 -21.04
N LEU A 158 -11.09 -4.71 -21.29
CA LEU A 158 -9.66 -4.59 -20.96
C LEU A 158 -9.43 -4.66 -19.44
N ALA A 159 -10.28 -4.00 -18.65
CA ALA A 159 -10.19 -4.02 -17.20
C ALA A 159 -10.39 -5.44 -16.65
N LEU A 160 -11.43 -6.14 -17.07
CA LEU A 160 -11.70 -7.51 -16.67
C LEU A 160 -10.60 -8.46 -17.10
N ALA A 161 -10.13 -8.38 -18.36
CA ALA A 161 -9.07 -9.24 -18.86
C ALA A 161 -7.76 -9.04 -18.06
N SER A 162 -7.37 -7.79 -17.78
CA SER A 162 -6.17 -7.50 -17.01
C SER A 162 -6.30 -7.92 -15.53
N LEU A 163 -7.46 -7.74 -14.91
CA LEU A 163 -7.72 -8.21 -13.55
C LEU A 163 -7.71 -9.74 -13.48
N MET A 164 -8.34 -10.43 -14.42
CA MET A 164 -8.28 -11.89 -14.51
C MET A 164 -6.85 -12.39 -14.69
N LEU A 165 -6.09 -11.78 -15.60
CA LEU A 165 -4.68 -12.12 -15.80
C LEU A 165 -3.89 -11.89 -14.50
N MET A 166 -4.11 -10.78 -13.81
CA MET A 166 -3.44 -10.48 -12.54
C MET A 166 -3.78 -11.53 -11.46
N VAL A 167 -5.06 -11.94 -11.35
CA VAL A 167 -5.46 -13.00 -10.42
C VAL A 167 -4.76 -14.32 -10.77
N VAL A 168 -4.74 -14.71 -12.05
CA VAL A 168 -4.05 -15.93 -12.47
C VAL A 168 -2.55 -15.89 -12.17
N LEU A 169 -1.90 -14.75 -12.41
CA LEU A 169 -0.48 -14.57 -12.11
C LEU A 169 -0.21 -14.57 -10.60
N SER A 170 -1.13 -14.03 -9.80
CA SER A 170 -1.00 -13.99 -8.33
C SER A 170 -1.01 -15.40 -7.70
N PHE A 171 -1.67 -16.39 -8.30
CA PHE A 171 -1.60 -17.77 -7.80
C PHE A 171 -0.20 -18.40 -7.91
N LYS A 172 0.65 -17.89 -8.79
CA LYS A 172 2.04 -18.33 -8.97
C LYS A 172 3.05 -17.36 -8.38
N ALA A 173 2.61 -16.20 -7.89
CA ALA A 173 3.48 -15.19 -7.36
C ALA A 173 3.93 -15.55 -5.94
N GLU A 174 5.22 -15.57 -5.72
CA GLU A 174 5.79 -15.59 -4.37
C GLU A 174 5.76 -14.18 -3.76
N PRO A 175 5.59 -14.07 -2.43
CA PRO A 175 5.69 -12.77 -1.76
C PRO A 175 7.04 -12.12 -2.07
N MET A 176 7.02 -10.87 -2.49
CA MET A 176 8.28 -10.16 -2.79
C MET A 176 9.12 -9.97 -1.52
N PRO A 177 10.43 -10.25 -1.55
CA PRO A 177 11.32 -10.13 -0.41
C PRO A 177 11.69 -8.66 -0.13
N THR A 178 10.69 -7.78 -0.14
CA THR A 178 10.86 -6.33 0.04
C THR A 178 11.53 -5.97 1.36
N GLU A 179 11.26 -6.73 2.41
CA GLU A 179 11.88 -6.53 3.74
C GLU A 179 13.39 -6.76 3.67
N GLN A 180 13.83 -7.82 3.00
CA GLN A 180 15.27 -8.13 2.85
C GLN A 180 16.00 -7.03 2.03
N TRP A 181 15.34 -6.49 1.00
CA TRP A 181 15.92 -5.39 0.22
C TRP A 181 16.02 -4.11 1.04
N LEU A 182 15.01 -3.82 1.86
CA LEU A 182 15.06 -2.67 2.77
C LEU A 182 16.15 -2.81 3.83
N GLN A 183 16.34 -4.01 4.40
CA GLN A 183 17.41 -4.29 5.35
C GLN A 183 18.80 -4.07 4.73
N LYS A 184 19.03 -4.61 3.53
CA LYS A 184 20.30 -4.40 2.81
C LYS A 184 20.55 -2.91 2.54
N LEU A 185 19.53 -2.19 2.09
CA LEU A 185 19.62 -0.76 1.83
C LEU A 185 19.87 0.04 3.11
N ALA A 186 19.21 -0.32 4.22
CA ALA A 186 19.42 0.31 5.50
C ALA A 186 20.85 0.15 6.01
N LEU A 187 21.44 -1.05 5.88
CA LEU A 187 22.84 -1.31 6.23
C LEU A 187 23.81 -0.50 5.38
N MET A 188 23.54 -0.39 4.06
CA MET A 188 24.38 0.43 3.16
C MET A 188 24.30 1.92 3.52
N LEU A 189 23.12 2.42 3.90
CA LEU A 189 22.93 3.84 4.22
C LEU A 189 23.50 4.22 5.59
N SER A 190 23.35 3.34 6.59
CA SER A 190 23.79 3.63 7.96
C SER A 190 25.24 3.29 8.22
N GLY A 191 25.82 2.38 7.43
CA GLY A 191 27.16 1.82 7.71
C GLY A 191 27.23 0.93 8.94
N HIS A 192 26.09 0.56 9.53
CA HIS A 192 26.00 -0.31 10.69
C HIS A 192 26.11 -1.79 10.27
N GLU A 193 26.60 -2.64 11.19
CA GLU A 193 26.70 -4.09 10.96
C GLU A 193 25.33 -4.79 11.02
N ARG A 194 24.33 -4.18 11.69
CA ARG A 194 22.97 -4.70 11.81
C ARG A 194 21.93 -3.58 11.73
N VAL A 195 20.73 -3.93 11.28
CA VAL A 195 19.60 -3.01 11.27
C VAL A 195 19.04 -2.80 12.69
N PHE A 196 18.51 -1.62 12.92
CA PHE A 196 17.76 -1.30 14.14
C PHE A 196 16.47 -2.13 14.22
N SER A 197 16.12 -2.60 15.42
CA SER A 197 14.98 -3.47 15.67
C SER A 197 14.20 -3.03 16.92
N ARG A 198 12.98 -3.53 17.09
CA ARG A 198 12.20 -3.29 18.32
C ARG A 198 12.90 -3.79 19.59
N ALA A 199 13.77 -4.80 19.49
CA ALA A 199 14.54 -5.31 20.63
C ALA A 199 15.50 -4.24 21.15
N ASP A 200 16.01 -3.36 20.32
CA ASP A 200 16.93 -2.28 20.72
C ASP A 200 16.24 -1.26 21.63
N TRP A 201 14.95 -0.97 21.42
CA TRP A 201 14.18 -0.14 22.34
C TRP A 201 14.05 -0.76 23.73
N LYS A 202 13.83 -2.08 23.81
CA LYS A 202 13.74 -2.78 25.10
C LYS A 202 15.07 -2.76 25.83
N LEU A 203 16.17 -2.98 25.13
CA LEU A 203 17.52 -2.90 25.71
C LEU A 203 17.82 -1.49 26.24
N ALA A 204 17.44 -0.45 25.50
CA ALA A 204 17.63 0.93 25.93
C ALA A 204 16.79 1.27 27.18
N GLN A 205 15.56 0.72 27.31
CA GLN A 205 14.73 0.88 28.50
C GLN A 205 15.29 0.17 29.70
N ASP A 206 15.97 -0.97 29.51
CA ASP A 206 16.64 -1.75 30.58
C ASP A 206 18.03 -1.19 30.97
N GLY A 207 18.44 -0.04 30.42
CA GLY A 207 19.73 0.59 30.65
C GLY A 207 20.92 -0.18 30.07
N ARG A 208 20.68 -1.09 29.12
CA ARG A 208 21.71 -1.85 28.43
C ARG A 208 22.10 -1.16 27.13
N PRO A 209 23.39 -1.02 26.81
CA PRO A 209 23.81 -0.42 25.54
C PRO A 209 23.27 -1.25 24.37
N ALA A 210 22.67 -0.59 23.40
CA ALA A 210 22.37 -1.19 22.11
C ALA A 210 23.74 -1.53 21.44
N ARG A 211 24.09 -2.81 21.44
CA ARG A 211 25.33 -3.30 20.82
C ARG A 211 25.22 -3.30 19.30
#